data_e7827dd842856763fbd2c17a526b1207
#
_entry.id   e7827dd842856763fbd2c17a526b1207
#
_cell.length_a   1.000
_cell.length_b   1.000
_cell.length_c   1.000
_cell.angle_alpha   90.00
_cell.angle_beta   90.00
_cell.angle_gamma   90.00
#
_symmetry.space_group_name_H-M   'P 1'
#
loop_
_entity.id
_entity.type
_entity.pdbx_description
1 polymer ?
#
loop_
_entity_poly.entity_id
_entity_poly.type
_entity_poly.pdbx_seq_one_letter_code
_entity_poly.pdbx_strand_id
1 'polypeptide(L)'
;NNAAYDRFWEGRKLWGTLVWLSRNIARQVLTLPNVSMAEKQAFIRHQIAFVHSLRQQLRGEDNTANLQRLLTVEEQQAVVGQNFIALRLTQIMGQMLANWQAEQKIDVWQWQSLDNTLGEIAHIQAGCERINNTPIPYAYFVLLHRTVYLYCFMLPFGLGNTIGWVTPFVVSFV
;
A
#
# COMPACT_ATOMS: atom_id res chain seq x y z
N ASN A 1 -9.28 -20.85 3.03
CA ASN A 1 -8.26 -20.42 2.03
C ASN A 1 -8.68 -19.20 1.18
N ASN A 2 -9.96 -19.01 0.86
CA ASN A 2 -10.40 -17.90 0.03
C ASN A 2 -10.11 -16.54 0.65
N ALA A 3 -10.37 -16.34 1.95
CA ALA A 3 -10.18 -15.04 2.60
C ALA A 3 -8.72 -14.53 2.56
N ALA A 4 -7.73 -15.40 2.70
CA ALA A 4 -6.32 -15.02 2.59
C ALA A 4 -5.95 -14.69 1.14
N TYR A 5 -6.46 -15.44 0.18
CA TYR A 5 -6.27 -15.20 -1.23
C TYR A 5 -6.93 -13.89 -1.67
N ASP A 6 -8.16 -13.63 -1.23
CA ASP A 6 -8.89 -12.41 -1.55
C ASP A 6 -8.16 -11.17 -1.03
N ARG A 7 -7.60 -11.22 0.19
CA ARG A 7 -6.76 -10.14 0.75
C ARG A 7 -5.49 -9.91 -0.08
N PHE A 8 -4.79 -10.98 -0.44
CA PHE A 8 -3.61 -10.87 -1.29
C PHE A 8 -3.97 -10.23 -2.63
N TRP A 9 -5.06 -10.66 -3.24
CA TRP A 9 -5.51 -10.14 -4.52
C TRP A 9 -5.99 -8.68 -4.44
N GLU A 10 -6.69 -8.32 -3.36
CA GLU A 10 -7.08 -6.94 -3.08
C GLU A 10 -5.84 -6.03 -2.95
N GLY A 11 -4.85 -6.44 -2.18
CA GLY A 11 -3.59 -5.71 -2.03
C GLY A 11 -2.85 -5.53 -3.37
N ARG A 12 -2.83 -6.57 -4.20
CA ARG A 12 -2.25 -6.51 -5.56
C ARG A 12 -2.98 -5.50 -6.45
N LYS A 13 -4.30 -5.46 -6.40
CA LYS A 13 -5.10 -4.49 -7.16
C LYS A 13 -4.82 -3.05 -6.69
N LEU A 14 -4.81 -2.81 -5.38
CA LEU A 14 -4.51 -1.48 -4.81
C LEU A 14 -3.12 -0.99 -5.24
N TRP A 15 -2.09 -1.83 -5.18
CA TRP A 15 -0.74 -1.48 -5.66
C TRP A 15 -0.70 -1.23 -7.16
N GLY A 16 -1.42 -2.00 -7.96
CA GLY A 16 -1.53 -1.78 -9.41
C GLY A 16 -2.17 -0.43 -9.72
N THR A 17 -3.25 -0.07 -9.02
CA THR A 17 -3.92 1.22 -9.15
C THR A 17 -3.02 2.37 -8.67
N LEU A 18 -2.26 2.19 -7.58
CA LEU A 18 -1.30 3.19 -7.11
C LEU A 18 -0.23 3.50 -8.16
N VAL A 19 0.30 2.49 -8.85
CA VAL A 19 1.27 2.68 -9.94
C VAL A 19 0.66 3.50 -11.08
N TRP A 20 -0.56 3.20 -11.47
CA TRP A 20 -1.27 3.95 -12.50
C TRP A 20 -1.51 5.41 -12.09
N LEU A 21 -2.04 5.64 -10.88
CA LEU A 21 -2.30 6.99 -10.35
C LEU A 21 -1.01 7.81 -10.21
N SER A 22 0.07 7.19 -9.73
CA SER A 22 1.38 7.85 -9.61
C SER A 22 1.91 8.32 -10.96
N ARG A 23 1.74 7.51 -12.01
CA ARG A 23 2.10 7.91 -13.38
C ARG A 23 1.18 9.01 -13.91
N ASN A 24 -0.11 8.92 -13.61
CA ASN A 24 -1.09 9.91 -14.06
C ASN A 24 -0.84 11.27 -13.43
N ILE A 25 -0.67 11.35 -12.10
CA ILE A 25 -0.39 12.63 -11.42
C ILE A 25 0.95 13.23 -11.88
N ALA A 26 1.98 12.41 -12.09
CA ALA A 26 3.24 12.86 -12.62
C ALA A 26 3.09 13.47 -14.03
N ARG A 27 2.33 12.80 -14.91
CA ARG A 27 2.00 13.33 -16.24
C ARG A 27 1.26 14.67 -16.13
N GLN A 28 0.23 14.75 -15.28
CA GLN A 28 -0.54 15.98 -15.10
C GLN A 28 0.37 17.14 -14.63
N VAL A 29 1.18 16.92 -13.61
CA VAL A 29 2.08 17.96 -13.05
C VAL A 29 3.13 18.39 -14.08
N LEU A 30 3.75 17.45 -14.80
CA LEU A 30 4.80 17.77 -15.78
C LEU A 30 4.27 18.57 -16.97
N THR A 31 2.99 18.43 -17.31
CA THR A 31 2.35 19.15 -18.44
C THR A 31 1.82 20.55 -18.07
N LEU A 32 1.88 20.97 -16.81
CA LEU A 32 1.42 22.31 -16.41
C LEU A 32 2.33 23.40 -17.03
N PRO A 33 1.77 24.40 -17.74
CA PRO A 33 2.60 25.38 -18.45
C PRO A 33 3.26 26.42 -17.54
N ASN A 34 2.54 26.88 -16.51
CA ASN A 34 2.94 28.03 -15.69
C ASN A 34 3.62 27.67 -14.37
N VAL A 35 3.86 26.38 -14.11
CA VAL A 35 4.59 25.90 -12.93
C VAL A 35 6.05 25.71 -13.31
N SER A 36 6.98 26.19 -12.49
CA SER A 36 8.40 26.06 -12.76
C SER A 36 8.87 24.60 -12.71
N MET A 37 9.94 24.27 -13.43
CA MET A 37 10.50 22.91 -13.42
C MET A 37 10.97 22.48 -12.02
N ALA A 38 11.48 23.42 -11.23
CA ALA A 38 11.91 23.15 -9.85
C ALA A 38 10.75 22.73 -8.95
N GLU A 39 9.61 23.41 -9.06
CA GLU A 39 8.39 23.08 -8.30
C GLU A 39 7.81 21.73 -8.74
N LYS A 40 7.78 21.44 -10.04
CA LYS A 40 7.38 20.14 -10.59
C LYS A 40 8.26 19.02 -10.04
N GLN A 41 9.58 19.22 -10.06
CA GLN A 41 10.52 18.25 -9.51
C GLN A 41 10.34 18.05 -8.00
N ALA A 42 10.06 19.12 -7.23
CA ALA A 42 9.76 19.02 -5.82
C ALA A 42 8.53 18.17 -5.59
N PHE A 43 7.42 18.43 -6.31
CA PHE A 43 6.19 17.63 -6.22
C PHE A 43 6.46 16.14 -6.52
N ILE A 44 7.20 15.85 -7.59
CA ILE A 44 7.54 14.47 -7.96
C ILE A 44 8.40 13.78 -6.89
N ARG A 45 9.36 14.50 -6.27
CA ARG A 45 10.14 13.96 -5.15
C ARG A 45 9.25 13.58 -3.96
N HIS A 46 8.26 14.43 -3.61
CA HIS A 46 7.29 14.12 -2.56
C HIS A 46 6.43 12.89 -2.92
N GLN A 47 6.01 12.78 -4.19
CA GLN A 47 5.27 11.61 -4.66
C GLN A 47 6.10 10.31 -4.54
N ILE A 48 7.38 10.34 -4.90
CA ILE A 48 8.28 9.19 -4.75
C ILE A 48 8.49 8.88 -3.26
N ALA A 49 8.71 9.89 -2.43
CA ALA A 49 8.86 9.74 -0.99
C ALA A 49 7.59 9.13 -0.35
N PHE A 50 6.40 9.53 -0.80
CA PHE A 50 5.13 8.96 -0.38
C PHE A 50 5.05 7.44 -0.64
N VAL A 51 5.36 7.00 -1.86
CA VAL A 51 5.29 5.57 -2.21
C VAL A 51 6.28 4.74 -1.38
N HIS A 52 7.50 5.24 -1.17
CA HIS A 52 8.48 4.58 -0.31
C HIS A 52 8.03 4.55 1.15
N SER A 53 7.48 5.66 1.66
CA SER A 53 6.98 5.74 3.04
C SER A 53 5.80 4.81 3.28
N LEU A 54 4.85 4.75 2.36
CA LEU A 54 3.72 3.81 2.44
C LEU A 54 4.21 2.35 2.47
N ARG A 55 5.12 1.99 1.56
CA ARG A 55 5.69 0.64 1.53
C ARG A 55 6.35 0.27 2.85
N GLN A 56 7.18 1.16 3.40
CA GLN A 56 7.92 0.90 4.63
C GLN A 56 7.02 0.90 5.85
N GLN A 57 6.03 1.79 5.92
CA GLN A 57 5.00 1.80 6.96
C GLN A 57 4.24 0.46 7.00
N LEU A 58 3.83 -0.06 5.83
CA LEU A 58 3.11 -1.34 5.75
C LEU A 58 3.98 -2.55 6.13
N ARG A 59 5.32 -2.43 6.03
CA ARG A 59 6.27 -3.48 6.40
C ARG A 59 6.86 -3.32 7.80
N GLY A 60 6.62 -2.20 8.46
CA GLY A 60 7.27 -1.86 9.72
C GLY A 60 8.78 -1.61 9.58
N GLU A 61 9.24 -1.18 8.39
CA GLU A 61 10.63 -0.89 8.08
C GLU A 61 10.96 0.60 8.32
N ASP A 62 12.22 0.92 8.61
CA ASP A 62 12.68 2.31 8.74
C ASP A 62 12.72 3.02 7.36
N ASN A 63 12.27 4.28 7.35
CA ASN A 63 12.18 5.11 6.14
C ASN A 63 13.27 6.20 6.04
N THR A 64 14.11 6.35 7.04
CA THR A 64 15.03 7.48 7.18
C THR A 64 15.92 7.70 5.97
N ALA A 65 16.52 6.64 5.43
CA ALA A 65 17.44 6.72 4.29
C ALA A 65 16.75 7.24 3.00
N ASN A 66 15.51 6.85 2.74
CA ASN A 66 14.78 7.33 1.56
C ASN A 66 14.33 8.78 1.72
N LEU A 67 13.89 9.17 2.91
CA LEU A 67 13.53 10.56 3.20
C LEU A 67 14.73 11.49 3.04
N GLN A 68 15.90 11.12 3.56
CA GLN A 68 17.15 11.89 3.41
C GLN A 68 17.57 12.10 1.96
N ARG A 69 17.34 11.11 1.12
CA ARG A 69 17.68 11.18 -0.31
C ARG A 69 16.73 12.04 -1.13
N LEU A 70 15.43 12.07 -0.76
CA LEU A 70 14.36 12.63 -1.59
C LEU A 70 13.92 14.01 -1.13
N LEU A 71 14.04 14.32 0.15
CA LEU A 71 13.55 15.54 0.76
C LEU A 71 14.69 16.42 1.26
N THR A 72 14.48 17.74 1.24
CA THR A 72 15.39 18.71 1.86
C THR A 72 15.37 18.56 3.38
N VAL A 73 16.37 19.11 4.08
CA VAL A 73 16.45 19.04 5.55
C VAL A 73 15.23 19.66 6.22
N GLU A 74 14.70 20.75 5.67
CA GLU A 74 13.50 21.43 6.16
C GLU A 74 12.25 20.57 5.97
N GLU A 75 12.11 19.97 4.78
CA GLU A 75 11.00 19.03 4.48
C GLU A 75 11.05 17.78 5.35
N GLN A 76 12.25 17.27 5.65
CA GLN A 76 12.45 16.16 6.57
C GLN A 76 11.96 16.50 7.99
N GLN A 77 12.31 17.69 8.50
CA GLN A 77 11.86 18.14 9.82
C GLN A 77 10.33 18.24 9.93
N ALA A 78 9.67 18.61 8.83
CA ALA A 78 8.21 18.66 8.78
C ALA A 78 7.52 17.28 8.81
N VAL A 79 8.28 16.22 8.55
CA VAL A 79 7.76 14.84 8.38
C VAL A 79 8.28 13.90 9.47
N VAL A 80 9.51 14.12 9.96
CA VAL A 80 10.14 13.30 11.01
C VAL A 80 9.37 13.45 12.34
N GLY A 81 9.15 12.33 13.02
CA GLY A 81 8.39 12.28 14.29
C GLY A 81 6.87 12.14 14.11
N GLN A 82 6.38 12.07 12.88
CA GLN A 82 4.97 11.80 12.61
C GLN A 82 4.72 10.29 12.51
N ASN A 83 3.64 9.82 13.15
CA ASN A 83 3.25 8.39 13.10
C ASN A 83 2.81 7.93 11.69
N PHE A 84 2.36 8.88 10.84
CA PHE A 84 1.81 8.61 9.51
C PHE A 84 2.52 9.46 8.46
N ILE A 85 3.77 9.11 8.14
CA ILE A 85 4.62 9.85 7.21
C ILE A 85 3.97 9.94 5.81
N ALA A 86 3.39 8.84 5.32
CA ALA A 86 2.73 8.83 4.02
C ALA A 86 1.57 9.84 3.95
N LEU A 87 0.71 9.89 4.97
CA LEU A 87 -0.38 10.86 5.05
C LEU A 87 0.15 12.30 5.08
N ARG A 88 1.23 12.56 5.82
CA ARG A 88 1.82 13.90 5.89
C ARG A 88 2.35 14.36 4.53
N LEU A 89 2.98 13.46 3.77
CA LEU A 89 3.44 13.75 2.42
C LEU A 89 2.28 14.07 1.46
N THR A 90 1.16 13.36 1.58
CA THR A 90 -0.06 13.67 0.82
C THR A 90 -0.60 15.07 1.15
N GLN A 91 -0.60 15.46 2.45
CA GLN A 91 -0.98 16.82 2.85
C GLN A 91 -0.06 17.89 2.27
N ILE A 92 1.26 17.65 2.28
CA ILE A 92 2.23 18.59 1.69
C ILE A 92 1.97 18.75 0.19
N MET A 93 1.74 17.66 -0.54
CA MET A 93 1.40 17.72 -1.97
C MET A 93 0.10 18.49 -2.20
N GLY A 94 -0.95 18.28 -1.40
CA GLY A 94 -2.18 19.06 -1.47
C GLY A 94 -1.95 20.54 -1.22
N GLN A 95 -1.10 20.91 -0.24
CA GLN A 95 -0.74 22.30 0.02
C GLN A 95 0.03 22.94 -1.14
N MET A 96 0.91 22.19 -1.81
CA MET A 96 1.60 22.67 -3.02
C MET A 96 0.59 22.98 -4.13
N LEU A 97 -0.41 22.14 -4.35
CA LEU A 97 -1.47 22.38 -5.33
C LEU A 97 -2.30 23.64 -4.98
N ALA A 98 -2.66 23.79 -3.71
CA ALA A 98 -3.39 24.97 -3.22
C ALA A 98 -2.56 26.26 -3.40
N ASN A 99 -1.26 26.22 -3.13
CA ASN A 99 -0.37 27.36 -3.35
C ASN A 99 -0.29 27.73 -4.84
N TRP A 100 -0.14 26.74 -5.74
CA TRP A 100 -0.12 27.00 -7.19
C TRP A 100 -1.42 27.63 -7.69
N GLN A 101 -2.56 27.22 -7.13
CA GLN A 101 -3.86 27.83 -7.48
C GLN A 101 -3.96 29.26 -6.93
N ALA A 102 -3.54 29.53 -5.70
CA ALA A 102 -3.53 30.86 -5.10
C ALA A 102 -2.60 31.83 -5.86
N GLU A 103 -1.46 31.33 -6.36
CA GLU A 103 -0.52 32.08 -7.20
C GLU A 103 -0.95 32.17 -8.67
N GLN A 104 -2.14 31.69 -9.01
CA GLN A 104 -2.69 31.67 -10.38
C GLN A 104 -1.82 30.93 -11.41
N LYS A 105 -0.95 30.01 -10.96
CA LYS A 105 -0.14 29.14 -11.83
C LYS A 105 -0.96 28.04 -12.47
N ILE A 106 -2.05 27.63 -11.80
CA ILE A 106 -3.03 26.65 -12.29
C ILE A 106 -4.43 27.24 -12.12
N ASP A 107 -5.33 26.88 -13.02
CA ASP A 107 -6.73 27.22 -12.92
C ASP A 107 -7.49 26.28 -11.97
N VAL A 108 -8.74 26.64 -11.65
CA VAL A 108 -9.59 25.84 -10.72
C VAL A 108 -9.85 24.43 -11.25
N TRP A 109 -9.98 24.26 -12.56
CA TRP A 109 -10.23 22.94 -13.18
C TRP A 109 -8.98 22.05 -13.12
N GLN A 110 -7.81 22.62 -13.36
CA GLN A 110 -6.53 21.94 -13.22
C GLN A 110 -6.28 21.52 -11.77
N TRP A 111 -6.52 22.45 -10.83
CA TRP A 111 -6.44 22.18 -9.40
C TRP A 111 -7.37 21.05 -9.01
N GLN A 112 -8.66 21.09 -9.38
CA GLN A 112 -9.64 20.07 -9.05
C GLN A 112 -9.26 18.69 -9.64
N SER A 113 -8.76 18.65 -10.87
CA SER A 113 -8.30 17.41 -11.50
C SER A 113 -7.14 16.77 -10.75
N LEU A 114 -6.18 17.58 -10.32
CA LEU A 114 -5.01 17.13 -9.55
C LEU A 114 -5.40 16.68 -8.14
N ASP A 115 -6.26 17.46 -7.47
CA ASP A 115 -6.74 17.15 -6.13
C ASP A 115 -7.58 15.86 -6.12
N ASN A 116 -8.43 15.65 -7.10
CA ASN A 116 -9.15 14.38 -7.28
C ASN A 116 -8.18 13.19 -7.42
N THR A 117 -7.12 13.34 -8.25
CA THR A 117 -6.11 12.29 -8.40
C THR A 117 -5.36 12.02 -7.09
N LEU A 118 -5.06 13.08 -6.33
CA LEU A 118 -4.44 12.98 -5.02
C LEU A 118 -5.37 12.31 -3.99
N GLY A 119 -6.68 12.61 -4.05
CA GLY A 119 -7.71 11.95 -3.26
C GLY A 119 -7.81 10.44 -3.52
N GLU A 120 -7.73 10.03 -4.79
CA GLU A 120 -7.67 8.62 -5.17
C GLU A 120 -6.42 7.92 -4.61
N ILE A 121 -5.26 8.59 -4.62
CA ILE A 121 -4.02 8.10 -4.01
C ILE A 121 -4.21 7.90 -2.50
N ALA A 122 -4.82 8.86 -1.81
CA ALA A 122 -5.13 8.77 -0.38
C ALA A 122 -6.13 7.63 -0.08
N HIS A 123 -7.12 7.42 -0.95
CA HIS A 123 -8.06 6.30 -0.83
C HIS A 123 -7.33 4.94 -0.91
N ILE A 124 -6.36 4.81 -1.81
CA ILE A 124 -5.54 3.58 -1.92
C ILE A 124 -4.68 3.38 -0.69
N GLN A 125 -4.06 4.45 -0.16
CA GLN A 125 -3.34 4.38 1.10
C GLN A 125 -4.22 3.80 2.22
N ALA A 126 -5.41 4.36 2.42
CA ALA A 126 -6.37 3.89 3.42
C ALA A 126 -6.76 2.41 3.20
N GLY A 127 -6.93 1.99 1.95
CA GLY A 127 -7.20 0.59 1.59
C GLY A 127 -6.06 -0.34 1.98
N CYS A 128 -4.81 0.03 1.73
CA CYS A 128 -3.63 -0.73 2.11
C CYS A 128 -3.47 -0.82 3.64
N GLU A 129 -3.66 0.30 4.34
CA GLU A 129 -3.63 0.35 5.81
C GLU A 129 -4.74 -0.50 6.43
N ARG A 130 -5.95 -0.47 5.87
CA ARG A 130 -7.06 -1.33 6.30
C ARG A 130 -6.70 -2.80 6.19
N ILE A 131 -6.15 -3.25 5.05
CA ILE A 131 -5.72 -4.63 4.88
C ILE A 131 -4.66 -5.01 5.90
N ASN A 132 -3.68 -4.14 6.15
CA ASN A 132 -2.60 -4.38 7.10
C ASN A 132 -3.12 -4.49 8.54
N ASN A 133 -4.03 -3.60 8.94
CA ASN A 133 -4.51 -3.48 10.31
C ASN A 133 -5.70 -4.39 10.65
N THR A 134 -6.26 -5.12 9.68
CA THR A 134 -7.38 -6.03 9.89
C THR A 134 -6.96 -7.48 9.64
N PRO A 135 -6.26 -8.14 10.58
CA PRO A 135 -5.84 -9.52 10.41
C PRO A 135 -7.05 -10.47 10.33
N ILE A 136 -6.83 -11.65 9.76
CA ILE A 136 -7.86 -12.72 9.75
C ILE A 136 -8.21 -13.06 11.20
N PRO A 137 -9.51 -13.15 11.57
CA PRO A 137 -9.91 -13.46 12.94
C PRO A 137 -9.21 -14.71 13.46
N TYR A 138 -8.61 -14.62 14.64
CA TYR A 138 -7.86 -15.71 15.26
C TYR A 138 -8.67 -17.00 15.40
N ALA A 139 -9.96 -16.86 15.71
CA ALA A 139 -10.89 -18.00 15.84
C ALA A 139 -10.98 -18.82 14.54
N TYR A 140 -10.97 -18.15 13.37
CA TYR A 140 -11.01 -18.81 12.06
C TYR A 140 -9.71 -19.58 11.78
N PHE A 141 -8.57 -18.97 12.12
CA PHE A 141 -7.26 -19.61 12.00
C PHE A 141 -7.15 -20.87 12.88
N VAL A 142 -7.57 -20.78 14.14
CA VAL A 142 -7.58 -21.92 15.08
C VAL A 142 -8.50 -23.03 14.61
N LEU A 143 -9.71 -22.68 14.15
CA LEU A 143 -10.68 -23.67 13.63
C LEU A 143 -10.08 -24.44 12.45
N LEU A 144 -9.51 -23.71 11.49
CA LEU A 144 -8.91 -24.30 10.29
C LEU A 144 -7.76 -25.26 10.65
N HIS A 145 -6.84 -24.86 11.54
CA HIS A 145 -5.74 -25.70 11.97
C HIS A 145 -6.21 -26.95 12.71
N ARG A 146 -7.18 -26.79 13.65
CA ARG A 146 -7.75 -27.94 14.38
C ARG A 146 -8.43 -28.92 13.44
N THR A 147 -9.18 -28.42 12.45
CA THR A 147 -9.83 -29.27 11.47
C THR A 147 -8.83 -30.04 10.61
N VAL A 148 -7.75 -29.36 10.14
CA VAL A 148 -6.70 -30.00 9.36
C VAL A 148 -5.97 -31.05 10.19
N TYR A 149 -5.58 -30.74 11.43
CA TYR A 149 -4.90 -31.71 12.30
C TYR A 149 -5.80 -32.90 12.61
N LEU A 150 -7.09 -32.68 12.91
CA LEU A 150 -8.05 -33.77 13.14
C LEU A 150 -8.19 -34.64 11.89
N TYR A 151 -8.29 -34.01 10.72
CA TYR A 151 -8.38 -34.72 9.45
C TYR A 151 -7.12 -35.58 9.20
N CYS A 152 -5.93 -34.98 9.31
CA CYS A 152 -4.66 -35.72 9.14
C CYS A 152 -4.50 -36.86 10.15
N PHE A 153 -4.98 -36.69 11.39
CA PHE A 153 -4.97 -37.71 12.41
C PHE A 153 -5.94 -38.86 12.12
N MET A 154 -7.12 -38.54 11.58
CA MET A 154 -8.13 -39.58 11.26
C MET A 154 -7.86 -40.28 9.92
N LEU A 155 -7.09 -39.67 9.02
CA LEU A 155 -6.81 -40.18 7.68
C LEU A 155 -6.20 -41.61 7.69
N PRO A 156 -5.23 -41.96 8.55
CA PRO A 156 -4.68 -43.30 8.62
C PRO A 156 -5.71 -44.38 9.00
N PHE A 157 -6.65 -44.03 9.90
CA PHE A 157 -7.68 -44.96 10.34
C PHE A 157 -8.71 -45.22 9.24
N GLY A 158 -9.04 -44.20 8.42
CA GLY A 158 -9.94 -44.36 7.28
C GLY A 158 -9.32 -45.11 6.08
N LEU A 159 -8.03 -44.91 5.83
CA LEU A 159 -7.33 -45.51 4.70
C LEU A 159 -6.69 -46.88 5.03
N GLY A 160 -6.42 -47.19 6.29
CA GLY A 160 -5.75 -48.40 6.72
C GLY A 160 -6.42 -49.67 6.23
N ASN A 161 -7.75 -49.72 6.22
CA ASN A 161 -8.52 -50.86 5.74
C ASN A 161 -8.60 -50.96 4.20
N THR A 162 -8.33 -49.88 3.47
CA THR A 162 -8.51 -49.81 2.02
C THR A 162 -7.19 -49.95 1.25
N ILE A 163 -6.12 -49.36 1.76
CA ILE A 163 -4.82 -49.23 1.06
C ILE A 163 -3.70 -50.01 1.77
N GLY A 164 -3.92 -50.48 3.03
CA GLY A 164 -2.99 -51.30 3.79
C GLY A 164 -1.62 -50.63 3.98
N TRP A 165 -0.54 -51.32 3.57
CA TRP A 165 0.85 -50.89 3.79
C TRP A 165 1.29 -49.61 3.12
N VAL A 166 0.54 -49.12 2.13
CA VAL A 166 0.83 -47.85 1.41
C VAL A 166 0.31 -46.62 2.16
N THR A 167 -0.55 -46.80 3.16
CA THR A 167 -1.15 -45.73 3.98
C THR A 167 -0.13 -44.71 4.52
N PRO A 168 1.04 -45.10 5.10
CA PRO A 168 1.99 -44.14 5.64
C PRO A 168 2.56 -43.19 4.59
N PHE A 169 2.78 -43.68 3.37
CA PHE A 169 3.33 -42.87 2.27
C PHE A 169 2.30 -41.86 1.77
N VAL A 170 1.04 -42.24 1.64
CA VAL A 170 -0.05 -41.36 1.23
C VAL A 170 -0.30 -40.29 2.29
N VAL A 171 -0.30 -40.67 3.57
CA VAL A 171 -0.50 -39.71 4.69
C VAL A 171 0.66 -38.73 4.84
N SER A 172 1.90 -39.12 4.51
CA SER A 172 3.06 -38.23 4.54
C SER A 172 3.04 -37.18 3.43
N PHE A 173 2.26 -37.37 2.38
CA PHE A 173 2.22 -36.49 1.20
C PHE A 173 1.06 -35.50 1.26
N VAL A 174 0.13 -35.66 2.18
CA VAL A 174 -1.04 -34.79 2.41
C VAL A 174 -0.76 -33.78 3.51
#